data_b39cb28cece7b73b743a047a4a9fa507
#
_entry.id   b39cb28cece7b73b743a047a4a9fa507
#
_cell.length_a   1.000
_cell.length_b   1.000
_cell.length_c   1.000
_cell.angle_alpha   90.00
_cell.angle_beta   90.00
_cell.angle_gamma   90.00
#
_symmetry.space_group_name_H-M   'P 1'
#
loop_
_entity.id
_entity.type
_entity.pdbx_description
1 polymer ?
#
loop_
_entity_poly.entity_id
_entity_poly.type
_entity_poly.pdbx_seq_one_letter_code
_entity_poly.pdbx_strand_id
1 'polypeptide(L)'
;MNKQPWEIRVVDNQELLNAMTEAYLEGMVENNPNYPKKNPNFRNMFRNAPTVVFIAMEPGLCSQVDCGLLAGNMVNAAWAYGIGSCIQMAPLQFMKSEAGKPFLDQLSFSEGYEFLMAIGFGYPDETPEPKARIKEKIKYIP
;
A
#
# COMPACT_ATOMS: atom_id res chain seq x y z
N MET A 1 -7.17 -13.18 -21.21
CA MET A 1 -8.28 -13.51 -20.27
C MET A 1 -8.39 -12.38 -19.27
N ASN A 2 -9.59 -11.85 -19.04
CA ASN A 2 -9.83 -10.81 -18.02
C ASN A 2 -10.31 -11.50 -16.72
N LYS A 3 -9.39 -12.03 -15.92
CA LYS A 3 -9.72 -12.77 -14.69
C LYS A 3 -10.10 -11.85 -13.52
N GLN A 4 -9.59 -10.62 -13.51
CA GLN A 4 -9.77 -9.67 -12.41
C GLN A 4 -9.50 -10.32 -11.04
N PRO A 5 -8.28 -10.85 -10.81
CA PRO A 5 -7.97 -11.70 -9.66
C PRO A 5 -7.71 -10.87 -8.40
N TRP A 6 -8.46 -9.80 -8.19
CA TRP A 6 -8.29 -8.89 -7.06
C TRP A 6 -9.57 -8.70 -6.27
N GLU A 7 -9.40 -8.48 -4.99
CA GLU A 7 -10.39 -7.87 -4.12
C GLU A 7 -9.86 -6.56 -3.56
N ILE A 8 -10.76 -5.61 -3.36
CA ILE A 8 -10.44 -4.26 -2.92
C ILE A 8 -11.24 -3.97 -1.65
N ARG A 9 -10.59 -3.38 -0.66
CA ARG A 9 -11.25 -2.77 0.50
C ARG A 9 -10.83 -1.31 0.59
N VAL A 10 -11.81 -0.43 0.69
CA VAL A 10 -11.59 1.01 0.86
C VAL A 10 -11.87 1.34 2.32
N VAL A 11 -10.90 1.93 2.98
CA VAL A 11 -10.97 2.28 4.41
C VAL A 11 -10.72 3.78 4.55
N ASP A 12 -11.70 4.50 5.09
CA ASP A 12 -11.65 5.89 5.50
C ASP A 12 -11.85 6.05 7.02
N ASN A 13 -11.95 4.93 7.74
CA ASN A 13 -12.02 4.90 9.19
C ASN A 13 -10.64 5.19 9.80
N GLN A 14 -10.44 6.43 10.25
CA GLN A 14 -9.18 6.88 10.82
C GLN A 14 -8.81 6.16 12.12
N GLU A 15 -9.79 5.75 12.93
CA GLU A 15 -9.53 4.98 14.15
C GLU A 15 -8.91 3.62 13.81
N LEU A 16 -9.44 2.94 12.81
CA LEU A 16 -8.89 1.67 12.32
C LEU A 16 -7.47 1.85 11.75
N LEU A 17 -7.25 2.87 10.91
CA LEU A 17 -5.94 3.15 10.32
C LEU A 17 -4.89 3.52 11.38
N ASN A 18 -5.31 4.23 12.43
CA ASN A 18 -4.43 4.57 13.56
C ASN A 18 -4.12 3.34 14.41
N ALA A 19 -5.12 2.50 14.73
CA ALA A 19 -4.90 1.26 15.46
C ALA A 19 -3.94 0.31 14.72
N MET A 20 -4.06 0.18 13.40
CA MET A 20 -3.09 -0.55 12.57
C MET A 20 -1.68 0.03 12.70
N THR A 21 -1.56 1.37 12.71
CA THR A 21 -0.27 2.05 12.83
C THR A 21 0.36 1.84 14.20
N GLU A 22 -0.41 1.89 15.27
CA GLU A 22 0.06 1.66 16.64
C GLU A 22 0.58 0.24 16.80
N ALA A 23 -0.18 -0.77 16.37
CA ALA A 23 0.25 -2.16 16.41
C ALA A 23 1.50 -2.42 15.54
N TYR A 24 1.61 -1.77 14.38
CA TYR A 24 2.82 -1.82 13.56
C TYR A 24 4.03 -1.22 14.26
N LEU A 25 3.87 -0.06 14.92
CA LEU A 25 4.94 0.60 15.66
C LEU A 25 5.41 -0.20 16.86
N GLU A 26 4.51 -0.81 17.61
CA GLU A 26 4.86 -1.68 18.73
C GLU A 26 5.79 -2.80 18.29
N GLY A 27 5.43 -3.53 17.23
CA GLY A 27 6.29 -4.57 16.67
C GLY A 27 7.63 -4.06 16.12
N MET A 28 7.65 -2.85 15.53
CA MET A 28 8.90 -2.25 15.07
C MET A 28 9.81 -1.79 16.21
N VAL A 29 9.24 -1.28 17.31
CA VAL A 29 9.98 -0.87 18.50
C VAL A 29 10.55 -2.07 19.25
N GLU A 30 9.81 -3.18 19.36
CA GLU A 30 10.32 -4.43 19.95
C GLU A 30 11.58 -4.91 19.22
N ASN A 31 11.60 -4.86 17.90
CA ASN A 31 12.73 -5.27 17.09
C ASN A 31 13.84 -4.21 17.01
N ASN A 32 13.52 -2.94 17.22
CA ASN A 32 14.46 -1.81 17.16
C ASN A 32 13.98 -0.65 18.05
N PRO A 33 14.35 -0.62 19.33
CA PRO A 33 13.88 0.39 20.32
C PRO A 33 14.10 1.85 19.90
N ASN A 34 14.96 2.10 18.93
CA ASN A 34 15.24 3.44 18.40
C ASN A 34 14.51 3.72 17.07
N TYR A 35 13.59 2.85 16.63
CA TYR A 35 12.95 2.98 15.32
C TYR A 35 12.28 4.34 15.08
N PRO A 36 11.42 4.87 15.94
CA PRO A 36 10.80 6.18 15.74
C PRO A 36 11.81 7.33 15.73
N LYS A 37 12.88 7.23 16.51
CA LYS A 37 13.95 8.25 16.59
C LYS A 37 14.83 8.25 15.34
N LYS A 38 14.99 7.08 14.69
CA LYS A 38 15.76 6.95 13.45
C LYS A 38 15.01 7.46 12.22
N ASN A 39 13.69 7.56 12.30
CA ASN A 39 12.87 8.06 11.20
C ASN A 39 12.00 9.25 11.67
N PRO A 40 12.59 10.46 11.80
CA PRO A 40 11.88 11.64 12.29
C PRO A 40 10.73 12.08 11.38
N ASN A 41 10.73 11.62 10.12
CA ASN A 41 9.67 11.92 9.14
C ASN A 41 8.55 10.86 9.13
N PHE A 42 8.60 9.87 10.03
CA PHE A 42 7.52 8.92 10.15
C PHE A 42 6.25 9.66 10.65
N ARG A 43 5.19 9.56 9.89
CA ARG A 43 3.88 10.12 10.24
C ARG A 43 2.98 9.03 10.81
N ASN A 44 2.48 8.18 9.91
CA ASN A 44 1.86 6.91 10.23
C ASN A 44 2.18 5.92 9.10
N MET A 45 1.76 4.67 9.24
CA MET A 45 2.03 3.62 8.26
C MET A 45 1.45 3.97 6.88
N PHE A 46 0.40 4.79 6.82
CA PHE A 46 -0.32 5.19 5.62
C PHE A 46 -0.05 6.64 5.19
N ARG A 47 1.01 7.28 5.69
CA ARG A 47 1.37 8.67 5.34
C ARG A 47 0.29 9.71 5.68
N ASN A 48 -0.51 9.46 6.70
CA ASN A 48 -1.68 10.27 7.08
C ASN A 48 -2.73 10.37 5.96
N ALA A 49 -2.76 9.43 5.02
CA ALA A 49 -3.78 9.40 3.99
C ALA A 49 -5.18 9.27 4.62
N PRO A 50 -6.15 10.13 4.26
CA PRO A 50 -7.51 10.04 4.77
C PRO A 50 -8.27 8.80 4.27
N THR A 51 -7.85 8.26 3.13
CA THR A 51 -8.44 7.07 2.53
C THR A 51 -7.33 6.10 2.12
N VAL A 52 -7.48 4.85 2.49
CA VAL A 52 -6.53 3.79 2.13
C VAL A 52 -7.27 2.67 1.40
N VAL A 53 -6.75 2.30 0.26
CA VAL A 53 -7.23 1.15 -0.52
C VAL A 53 -6.32 -0.02 -0.28
N PHE A 54 -6.89 -1.12 0.22
CA PHE A 54 -6.20 -2.40 0.42
C PHE A 54 -6.55 -3.32 -0.74
N ILE A 55 -5.54 -3.94 -1.34
CA ILE A 55 -5.68 -4.85 -2.48
C ILE A 55 -5.17 -6.22 -2.07
N ALA A 56 -6.03 -7.22 -2.20
CA ALA A 56 -5.67 -8.63 -2.12
C ALA A 56 -5.83 -9.29 -3.48
N MET A 57 -5.13 -10.39 -3.71
CA MET A 57 -5.15 -11.15 -4.95
C MET A 57 -5.49 -12.62 -4.72
N GLU A 58 -6.23 -13.22 -5.62
CA GLU A 58 -6.26 -14.67 -5.79
C GLU A 58 -4.90 -15.12 -6.36
N PRO A 59 -4.16 -16.05 -5.72
CA PRO A 59 -2.88 -16.53 -6.22
C PRO A 59 -2.97 -17.12 -7.64
N GLY A 60 -2.10 -16.68 -8.53
CA GLY A 60 -2.08 -17.13 -9.92
C GLY A 60 -0.91 -16.54 -10.70
N LEU A 61 -0.64 -17.11 -11.88
CA LEU A 61 0.54 -16.78 -12.68
C LEU A 61 0.69 -15.28 -12.99
N CYS A 62 -0.41 -14.59 -13.28
CA CYS A 62 -0.41 -13.17 -13.66
C CYS A 62 -1.02 -12.26 -12.60
N SER A 63 -1.47 -12.78 -11.46
CA SER A 63 -2.28 -12.02 -10.50
C SER A 63 -1.56 -10.79 -9.95
N GLN A 64 -0.28 -10.89 -9.66
CA GLN A 64 0.52 -9.73 -9.21
C GLN A 64 0.64 -8.66 -10.28
N VAL A 65 0.79 -9.06 -11.55
CA VAL A 65 0.85 -8.12 -12.69
C VAL A 65 -0.49 -7.44 -12.88
N ASP A 66 -1.59 -8.20 -12.85
CA ASP A 66 -2.95 -7.67 -12.98
C ASP A 66 -3.26 -6.67 -11.86
N CYS A 67 -2.91 -6.99 -10.60
CA CYS A 67 -3.06 -6.07 -9.46
C CYS A 67 -2.17 -4.83 -9.58
N GLY A 68 -0.95 -4.99 -10.11
CA GLY A 68 -0.05 -3.85 -10.38
C GLY A 68 -0.61 -2.91 -11.44
N LEU A 69 -1.22 -3.44 -12.49
CA LEU A 69 -1.90 -2.65 -13.53
C LEU A 69 -3.13 -1.93 -12.95
N LEU A 70 -3.92 -2.60 -12.10
CA LEU A 70 -5.02 -1.99 -11.38
C LEU A 70 -4.53 -0.82 -10.52
N ALA A 71 -3.50 -1.03 -9.69
CA ALA A 71 -2.91 -0.01 -8.84
C ALA A 71 -2.39 1.18 -9.65
N GLY A 72 -1.71 0.93 -10.77
CA GLY A 72 -1.23 1.96 -11.69
C GLY A 72 -2.36 2.79 -12.29
N ASN A 73 -3.46 2.16 -12.68
CA ASN A 73 -4.64 2.87 -13.19
C ASN A 73 -5.29 3.74 -12.10
N MET A 74 -5.41 3.23 -10.86
CA MET A 74 -5.94 4.01 -9.73
C MET A 74 -5.09 5.26 -9.45
N VAL A 75 -3.76 5.10 -9.40
CA VAL A 75 -2.82 6.21 -9.15
C VAL A 75 -2.90 7.26 -10.25
N ASN A 76 -2.93 6.84 -11.51
CA ASN A 76 -3.04 7.76 -12.65
C ASN A 76 -4.40 8.49 -12.67
N ALA A 77 -5.48 7.78 -12.38
CA ALA A 77 -6.80 8.39 -12.29
C ALA A 77 -6.88 9.41 -11.13
N ALA A 78 -6.36 9.07 -9.95
CA ALA A 78 -6.32 9.96 -8.80
C ALA A 78 -5.58 11.26 -9.14
N TRP A 79 -4.42 11.16 -9.80
CA TRP A 79 -3.64 12.32 -10.23
C TRP A 79 -4.42 13.23 -11.20
N ALA A 80 -5.20 12.66 -12.11
CA ALA A 80 -6.04 13.42 -13.03
C ALA A 80 -7.14 14.24 -12.31
N TYR A 81 -7.51 13.84 -11.09
CA TYR A 81 -8.45 14.56 -10.22
C TYR A 81 -7.76 15.45 -9.17
N GLY A 82 -6.44 15.64 -9.26
CA GLY A 82 -5.67 16.41 -8.29
C GLY A 82 -5.49 15.72 -6.93
N ILE A 83 -5.68 14.40 -6.88
CA ILE A 83 -5.50 13.58 -5.69
C ILE A 83 -4.11 12.94 -5.71
N GLY A 84 -3.35 13.16 -4.66
CA GLY A 84 -2.08 12.48 -4.43
C GLY A 84 -2.29 11.02 -4.04
N SER A 85 -1.29 10.18 -4.30
CA SER A 85 -1.35 8.77 -3.93
C SER A 85 0.03 8.23 -3.58
N CYS A 86 0.06 7.23 -2.70
CA CYS A 86 1.28 6.54 -2.32
C CYS A 86 1.02 5.04 -2.24
N ILE A 87 1.66 4.25 -3.12
CA ILE A 87 1.67 2.79 -3.03
C ILE A 87 2.59 2.39 -1.87
N GLN A 88 2.09 1.58 -0.96
CA GLN A 88 2.74 1.24 0.30
C GLN A 88 2.92 -0.26 0.42
N MET A 89 4.16 -0.67 0.65
CA MET A 89 4.53 -2.08 0.85
C MET A 89 4.77 -2.43 2.32
N ALA A 90 4.96 -1.43 3.19
CA ALA A 90 5.15 -1.66 4.63
C ALA A 90 3.99 -2.47 5.25
N PRO A 91 2.71 -2.23 4.90
CA PRO A 91 1.60 -3.04 5.40
C PRO A 91 1.69 -4.53 5.05
N LEU A 92 2.37 -4.91 3.96
CA LEU A 92 2.46 -6.30 3.52
C LEU A 92 3.11 -7.21 4.58
N GLN A 93 4.22 -6.77 5.16
CA GLN A 93 4.89 -7.55 6.22
C GLN A 93 4.10 -7.53 7.52
N PHE A 94 3.52 -6.38 7.87
CA PHE A 94 2.70 -6.22 9.04
C PHE A 94 1.48 -7.14 9.00
N MET A 95 0.71 -7.14 7.92
CA MET A 95 -0.49 -7.98 7.77
C MET A 95 -0.20 -9.49 7.82
N LYS A 96 1.05 -9.90 7.55
CA LYS A 96 1.51 -11.30 7.70
C LYS A 96 1.96 -11.65 9.11
N SER A 97 2.11 -10.68 10.00
CA SER A 97 2.51 -10.88 11.40
C SER A 97 1.30 -11.22 12.28
N GLU A 98 1.57 -11.80 13.45
CA GLU A 98 0.52 -12.06 14.46
C GLU A 98 -0.21 -10.78 14.87
N ALA A 99 0.50 -9.65 15.00
CA ALA A 99 -0.08 -8.35 15.33
C ALA A 99 -0.97 -7.78 14.20
N GLY A 100 -0.67 -8.09 12.95
CA GLY A 100 -1.43 -7.62 11.79
C GLY A 100 -2.64 -8.47 11.44
N LYS A 101 -2.63 -9.74 11.82
CA LYS A 101 -3.67 -10.72 11.48
C LYS A 101 -5.09 -10.29 11.89
N PRO A 102 -5.35 -9.75 13.08
CA PRO A 102 -6.70 -9.27 13.44
C PRO A 102 -7.23 -8.19 12.52
N PHE A 103 -6.34 -7.32 12.01
CA PHE A 103 -6.72 -6.27 11.05
C PHE A 103 -6.97 -6.84 9.66
N LEU A 104 -6.19 -7.84 9.24
CA LEU A 104 -6.43 -8.56 7.99
C LEU A 104 -7.78 -9.28 8.02
N ASP A 105 -8.11 -9.93 9.13
CA ASP A 105 -9.41 -10.59 9.34
C ASP A 105 -10.57 -9.57 9.28
N GLN A 106 -10.37 -8.37 9.84
CA GLN A 106 -11.36 -7.29 9.80
C GLN A 106 -11.58 -6.74 8.37
N LEU A 107 -10.56 -6.77 7.50
CA LEU A 107 -10.70 -6.42 6.10
C LEU A 107 -11.55 -7.43 5.33
N SER A 108 -11.76 -8.63 5.85
CA SER A 108 -12.70 -9.64 5.36
C SER A 108 -12.53 -9.96 3.86
N PHE A 109 -11.30 -10.19 3.43
CA PHE A 109 -11.06 -10.73 2.09
C PHE A 109 -11.56 -12.17 2.01
N SER A 110 -11.99 -12.59 0.82
CA SER A 110 -12.47 -13.94 0.59
C SER A 110 -11.38 -14.99 0.86
N GLU A 111 -11.79 -16.20 1.24
CA GLU A 111 -10.88 -17.32 1.43
C GLU A 111 -10.03 -17.55 0.19
N GLY A 112 -8.75 -17.79 0.37
CA GLY A 112 -7.78 -17.98 -0.72
C GLY A 112 -7.19 -16.70 -1.28
N TYR A 113 -7.69 -15.50 -0.90
CA TYR A 113 -7.06 -14.23 -1.28
C TYR A 113 -5.91 -13.88 -0.35
N GLU A 114 -4.83 -13.39 -0.94
CA GLU A 114 -3.65 -12.94 -0.21
C GLU A 114 -3.51 -11.41 -0.31
N PHE A 115 -3.33 -10.74 0.84
CA PHE A 115 -3.06 -9.31 0.85
C PHE A 115 -1.76 -9.01 0.09
N LEU A 116 -1.80 -8.02 -0.82
CA LEU A 116 -0.68 -7.67 -1.69
C LEU A 116 -0.11 -6.29 -1.39
N MET A 117 -0.94 -5.25 -1.34
CA MET A 117 -0.50 -3.87 -1.15
C MET A 117 -1.59 -2.97 -0.61
N ALA A 118 -1.19 -1.80 -0.10
CA ALA A 118 -2.09 -0.70 0.18
C ALA A 118 -1.73 0.54 -0.65
N ILE A 119 -2.72 1.40 -0.91
CA ILE A 119 -2.54 2.68 -1.59
C ILE A 119 -3.23 3.74 -0.74
N GLY A 120 -2.44 4.68 -0.19
CA GLY A 120 -2.99 5.87 0.45
C GLY A 120 -3.37 6.91 -0.58
N PHE A 121 -4.53 7.55 -0.41
CA PHE A 121 -5.04 8.64 -1.25
C PHE A 121 -5.37 9.85 -0.38
N GLY A 122 -5.07 11.04 -0.89
CA GLY A 122 -5.36 12.31 -0.21
C GLY A 122 -4.93 13.50 -1.05
N TYR A 123 -5.23 14.71 -0.61
CA TYR A 123 -4.67 15.90 -1.26
C TYR A 123 -3.14 15.94 -1.02
N PRO A 124 -2.35 16.23 -2.08
CA PRO A 124 -0.89 16.23 -1.96
C PRO A 124 -0.43 17.39 -1.06
N ASP A 125 0.48 17.09 -0.12
CA ASP A 125 1.13 18.04 0.79
C ASP A 125 2.63 18.19 0.46
N GLU A 126 3.06 17.63 -0.66
CA GLU A 126 4.44 17.69 -1.13
C GLU A 126 4.49 17.72 -2.67
N THR A 127 5.55 18.30 -3.21
CA THR A 127 5.84 18.30 -4.65
C THR A 127 7.27 17.79 -4.86
N PRO A 128 7.49 16.47 -4.77
CA PRO A 128 8.83 15.91 -4.89
C PRO A 128 9.35 16.03 -6.33
N GLU A 129 10.64 16.29 -6.47
CA GLU A 129 11.31 16.26 -7.76
C GLU A 129 11.25 14.86 -8.39
N PRO A 130 10.87 14.74 -9.67
CA PRO A 130 10.83 13.45 -10.37
C PRO A 130 12.21 12.83 -10.46
N LYS A 131 12.33 11.56 -10.14
CA LYS A 131 13.59 10.82 -10.34
C LYS A 131 13.91 10.70 -11.82
N ALA A 132 15.19 10.91 -12.19
CA ALA A 132 15.66 10.71 -13.53
C ALA A 132 15.36 9.29 -14.04
N ARG A 133 14.98 9.20 -15.31
CA ARG A 133 14.77 7.91 -15.98
C ARG A 133 16.09 7.40 -16.54
N ILE A 134 16.36 6.12 -16.37
CA ILE A 134 17.57 5.44 -16.88
C ILE A 134 17.28 5.03 -18.32
N LYS A 135 17.63 5.91 -19.27
CA LYS A 135 17.35 5.71 -20.71
C LYS A 135 18.09 4.51 -21.29
N GLU A 136 19.25 4.17 -20.74
CA GLU A 136 20.11 3.07 -21.17
C GLU A 136 19.45 1.68 -20.96
N LYS A 137 18.37 1.63 -20.17
CA LYS A 137 17.56 0.41 -20.00
C LYS A 137 16.58 0.16 -21.13
N ILE A 138 16.46 1.12 -22.06
CA ILE A 138 15.56 1.01 -23.21
C ILE A 138 16.43 0.78 -24.44
N LYS A 139 16.24 -0.35 -25.10
CA LYS A 139 16.89 -0.67 -26.38
C LYS A 139 15.83 -0.81 -27.46
N TYR A 140 16.03 -0.12 -28.56
CA TYR A 140 15.32 -0.42 -29.80
C TYR A 140 16.05 -1.54 -30.55
N ILE A 141 15.33 -2.56 -30.94
CA ILE A 141 15.82 -3.67 -31.74
C ILE A 141 15.03 -3.65 -33.04
N PRO A 142 15.68 -3.30 -34.19
CA PRO A 142 15.04 -3.20 -35.48
C PRO A 142 14.60 -4.56 -36.02
#